data_4f55f056a3478adbb41e1e1c4f1fec7d
#
_entry.id   4f55f056a3478adbb41e1e1c4f1fec7d
#
_cell.length_a   1.000
_cell.length_b   1.000
_cell.length_c   1.000
_cell.angle_alpha   90.00
_cell.angle_beta   90.00
_cell.angle_gamma   90.00
#
_symmetry.space_group_name_H-M   'P 1'
#
loop_
_entity.id
_entity.type
_entity.pdbx_description
1 polymer ?
#
loop_
_entity_poly.entity_id
_entity_poly.type
_entity_poly.pdbx_seq_one_letter_code
_entity_poly.pdbx_strand_id
1 'polypeptide(L)'
;MKALIVFAHPRKESFTHALVDRVAEALLENGSEVVIRDLYEIGFDPVLRGEDTIHIEDSKFVRQATVFPADVQVEMDLIAESDLLVYIFPSWWNGMPAIMKGYVDRVFQHGLAYSFESDEPRKLFSTKKAIFFTPTGQPQNADGSLTPIDQAMKNLTSEWLFNSNGAQVIDHIFYGRVPHLTREELELYLVDAREQIQRIFHK
;
A
#
# COMPACT_ATOMS: atom_id res chain seq x y z
N MET A 1 3.79 -12.50 13.19
CA MET A 1 4.14 -11.39 12.27
C MET A 1 3.09 -10.29 12.48
N LYS A 2 3.50 -9.02 12.51
CA LYS A 2 2.56 -7.88 12.57
C LYS A 2 2.30 -7.38 11.14
N ALA A 3 1.05 -7.37 10.71
CA ALA A 3 0.64 -6.95 9.38
C ALA A 3 -0.20 -5.67 9.46
N LEU A 4 0.13 -4.68 8.64
CA LEU A 4 -0.63 -3.45 8.47
C LEU A 4 -1.33 -3.49 7.11
N ILE A 5 -2.65 -3.46 7.10
CA ILE A 5 -3.46 -3.32 5.90
C ILE A 5 -3.87 -1.85 5.78
N VAL A 6 -3.38 -1.17 4.74
CA VAL A 6 -3.82 0.18 4.38
C VAL A 6 -4.70 0.07 3.14
N PHE A 7 -5.93 0.55 3.22
CA PHE A 7 -6.82 0.46 2.08
C PHE A 7 -7.67 1.72 1.87
N ALA A 8 -8.19 1.87 0.66
CA ALA A 8 -8.98 3.03 0.28
C ALA A 8 -10.15 2.64 -0.63
N HIS A 9 -11.38 2.74 -0.12
CA HIS A 9 -12.58 2.71 -0.94
C HIS A 9 -13.75 3.36 -0.20
N PRO A 10 -14.51 4.31 -0.83
CA PRO A 10 -15.56 5.07 -0.13
C PRO A 10 -16.85 4.28 0.14
N ARG A 11 -17.05 3.12 -0.50
CA ARG A 11 -18.25 2.29 -0.36
C ARG A 11 -17.92 1.00 0.37
N LYS A 12 -18.63 0.73 1.46
CA LYS A 12 -18.43 -0.47 2.29
C LYS A 12 -18.78 -1.79 1.56
N GLU A 13 -19.72 -1.77 0.61
CA GLU A 13 -20.14 -2.93 -0.18
C GLU A 13 -19.27 -3.17 -1.42
N SER A 14 -18.10 -2.55 -1.49
CA SER A 14 -17.19 -2.70 -2.63
C SER A 14 -16.43 -4.02 -2.59
N PHE A 15 -16.00 -4.48 -3.77
CA PHE A 15 -15.09 -5.63 -3.87
C PHE A 15 -13.76 -5.37 -3.14
N THR A 16 -13.31 -4.10 -3.06
CA THR A 16 -12.12 -3.72 -2.29
C THR A 16 -12.26 -4.05 -0.80
N HIS A 17 -13.44 -3.80 -0.18
CA HIS A 17 -13.70 -4.19 1.21
C HIS A 17 -13.71 -5.72 1.37
N ALA A 18 -14.37 -6.44 0.45
CA ALA A 18 -14.35 -7.90 0.46
C ALA A 18 -12.93 -8.48 0.36
N LEU A 19 -12.04 -7.84 -0.40
CA LEU A 19 -10.61 -8.20 -0.43
C LEU A 19 -9.93 -7.96 0.92
N VAL A 20 -10.20 -6.83 1.57
CA VAL A 20 -9.65 -6.53 2.91
C VAL A 20 -10.06 -7.61 3.91
N ASP A 21 -11.35 -7.94 3.95
CA ASP A 21 -11.87 -8.95 4.86
C ASP A 21 -11.18 -10.31 4.62
N ARG A 22 -11.11 -10.75 3.37
CA ARG A 22 -10.51 -12.04 3.00
C ARG A 22 -9.01 -12.09 3.30
N VAL A 23 -8.28 -11.01 3.04
CA VAL A 23 -6.85 -10.89 3.33
C VAL A 23 -6.60 -10.86 4.83
N ALA A 24 -7.41 -10.11 5.59
CA ALA A 24 -7.30 -10.05 7.05
C ALA A 24 -7.58 -11.42 7.70
N GLU A 25 -8.63 -12.13 7.26
CA GLU A 25 -8.93 -13.49 7.69
C GLU A 25 -7.75 -14.44 7.46
N ALA A 26 -7.16 -14.41 6.25
CA ALA A 26 -6.03 -15.27 5.92
C ALA A 26 -4.79 -14.96 6.77
N LEU A 27 -4.52 -13.70 7.09
CA LEU A 27 -3.43 -13.29 7.97
C LEU A 27 -3.65 -13.76 9.41
N LEU A 28 -4.86 -13.57 9.94
CA LEU A 28 -5.24 -14.00 11.30
C LEU A 28 -5.14 -15.51 11.47
N GLU A 29 -5.64 -16.30 10.51
CA GLU A 29 -5.56 -17.76 10.49
C GLU A 29 -4.09 -18.28 10.52
N ASN A 30 -3.16 -17.50 9.96
CA ASN A 30 -1.73 -17.79 10.00
C ASN A 30 -1.02 -17.17 11.22
N GLY A 31 -1.77 -16.76 12.25
CA GLY A 31 -1.23 -16.29 13.53
C GLY A 31 -0.59 -14.90 13.49
N SER A 32 -0.95 -14.07 12.52
CA SER A 32 -0.49 -12.67 12.47
C SER A 32 -1.37 -11.78 13.34
N GLU A 33 -0.76 -10.74 13.93
CA GLU A 33 -1.47 -9.57 14.41
C GLU A 33 -1.81 -8.67 13.22
N VAL A 34 -3.06 -8.23 13.09
CA VAL A 34 -3.52 -7.45 11.94
C VAL A 34 -4.06 -6.10 12.39
N VAL A 35 -3.50 -5.03 11.84
CA VAL A 35 -4.02 -3.66 11.99
C VAL A 35 -4.56 -3.22 10.64
N ILE A 36 -5.81 -2.71 10.63
CA ILE A 36 -6.48 -2.25 9.41
C ILE A 36 -6.63 -0.72 9.48
N ARG A 37 -6.22 -0.04 8.42
CA ARG A 37 -6.37 1.41 8.22
C ARG A 37 -7.24 1.68 7.01
N ASP A 38 -8.53 1.90 7.26
CA ASP A 38 -9.47 2.41 6.26
C ASP A 38 -9.31 3.92 6.15
N LEU A 39 -8.67 4.39 5.09
CA LEU A 39 -8.36 5.82 4.93
C LEU A 39 -9.60 6.70 4.85
N TYR A 40 -10.74 6.18 4.36
CA TYR A 40 -12.00 6.90 4.35
C TYR A 40 -12.66 6.94 5.73
N GLU A 41 -12.65 5.83 6.47
CA GLU A 41 -13.26 5.75 7.80
C GLU A 41 -12.54 6.63 8.83
N ILE A 42 -11.20 6.64 8.78
CA ILE A 42 -10.40 7.50 9.68
C ILE A 42 -10.40 8.97 9.25
N GLY A 43 -10.98 9.30 8.09
CA GLY A 43 -11.00 10.66 7.56
C GLY A 43 -9.61 11.21 7.27
N PHE A 44 -8.70 10.37 6.73
CA PHE A 44 -7.33 10.79 6.44
C PHE A 44 -7.31 11.98 5.48
N ASP A 45 -6.64 13.07 5.85
CA ASP A 45 -6.44 14.23 4.96
C ASP A 45 -5.32 13.92 3.95
N PRO A 46 -5.62 13.80 2.64
CA PRO A 46 -4.62 13.45 1.63
C PRO A 46 -3.77 14.62 1.17
N VAL A 47 -4.06 15.84 1.62
CA VAL A 47 -3.41 17.04 1.06
C VAL A 47 -2.09 17.29 1.76
N LEU A 48 -0.99 17.13 1.02
CA LEU A 48 0.35 17.51 1.50
C LEU A 48 0.40 19.03 1.75
N ARG A 49 0.83 19.42 2.95
CA ARG A 49 0.93 20.82 3.36
C ARG A 49 2.39 21.21 3.61
N GLY A 50 2.66 22.51 3.76
CA GLY A 50 4.01 23.01 4.02
C GLY A 50 4.67 22.38 5.25
N GLU A 51 3.89 22.12 6.30
CA GLU A 51 4.34 21.49 7.54
C GLU A 51 4.75 20.01 7.37
N ASP A 52 4.23 19.34 6.34
CA ASP A 52 4.60 17.97 5.99
C ASP A 52 5.91 17.91 5.19
N THR A 53 6.45 19.04 4.74
CA THR A 53 7.56 19.07 3.81
C THR A 53 8.91 19.38 4.47
N ILE A 54 9.97 18.99 3.79
CA ILE A 54 11.34 19.41 4.08
C ILE A 54 11.78 20.44 3.03
N HIS A 55 12.63 21.37 3.43
CA HIS A 55 13.26 22.33 2.53
C HIS A 55 14.78 22.26 2.68
N ILE A 56 15.52 22.94 1.81
CA ILE A 56 16.97 22.96 1.85
C ILE A 56 17.44 24.35 2.32
N GLU A 57 18.16 24.37 3.44
CA GLU A 57 18.89 25.54 3.94
C GLU A 57 20.37 25.18 4.06
N ASP A 58 21.25 26.02 3.51
CA ASP A 58 22.71 25.83 3.54
C ASP A 58 23.16 24.42 3.12
N SER A 59 22.53 23.87 2.06
CA SER A 59 22.77 22.52 1.53
C SER A 59 22.40 21.38 2.50
N LYS A 60 21.59 21.66 3.51
CA LYS A 60 21.05 20.64 4.44
C LYS A 60 19.54 20.54 4.29
N PHE A 61 19.04 19.32 4.46
CA PHE A 61 17.61 19.08 4.55
C PHE A 61 17.11 19.56 5.91
N VAL A 62 16.20 20.54 5.88
CA VAL A 62 15.58 21.10 7.08
C VAL A 62 14.09 20.89 6.99
N ARG A 63 13.49 20.39 8.07
CA ARG A 63 12.05 20.29 8.18
C ARG A 63 11.49 21.59 8.76
N GLN A 64 10.39 22.08 8.20
CA GLN A 64 9.72 23.29 8.69
C GLN A 64 9.14 23.09 10.09
N ALA A 65 8.54 21.89 10.35
CA ALA A 65 8.09 21.51 11.68
C ALA A 65 9.06 20.53 12.33
N THR A 66 9.32 20.71 13.63
CA THR A 66 10.16 19.78 14.42
C THR A 66 9.45 18.47 14.77
N VAL A 67 8.12 18.43 14.59
CA VAL A 67 7.26 17.29 14.90
C VAL A 67 6.32 17.07 13.72
N PHE A 68 6.08 15.83 13.34
CA PHE A 68 5.07 15.51 12.32
C PHE A 68 3.66 15.83 12.81
N PRO A 69 2.73 16.18 11.91
CA PRO A 69 1.31 16.21 12.26
C PRO A 69 0.88 14.89 12.91
N ALA A 70 0.01 14.97 13.91
CA ALA A 70 -0.34 13.81 14.73
C ALA A 70 -0.96 12.65 13.91
N ASP A 71 -1.74 12.97 12.88
CA ASP A 71 -2.32 12.00 11.95
C ASP A 71 -1.23 11.28 11.14
N VAL A 72 -0.18 11.97 10.72
CA VAL A 72 0.96 11.40 10.00
C VAL A 72 1.82 10.55 10.94
N GLN A 73 2.08 11.04 12.16
CA GLN A 73 2.92 10.31 13.13
C GLN A 73 2.33 8.94 13.48
N VAL A 74 1.00 8.86 13.69
CA VAL A 74 0.31 7.59 13.96
C VAL A 74 0.55 6.57 12.82
N GLU A 75 0.43 7.00 11.58
CA GLU A 75 0.63 6.11 10.42
C GLU A 75 2.10 5.69 10.27
N MET A 76 3.04 6.60 10.54
CA MET A 76 4.48 6.29 10.55
C MET A 76 4.83 5.24 11.60
N ASP A 77 4.27 5.37 12.82
CA ASP A 77 4.49 4.41 13.91
C ASP A 77 3.93 3.04 13.55
N LEU A 78 2.73 2.98 12.98
CA LEU A 78 2.12 1.73 12.51
C LEU A 78 2.97 1.04 11.44
N ILE A 79 3.50 1.79 10.47
CA ILE A 79 4.42 1.26 9.46
C ILE A 79 5.71 0.77 10.14
N ALA A 80 6.29 1.56 11.04
CA ALA A 80 7.55 1.20 11.72
C ALA A 80 7.43 -0.12 12.49
N GLU A 81 6.31 -0.35 13.16
CA GLU A 81 6.05 -1.54 13.97
C GLU A 81 5.68 -2.79 13.16
N SER A 82 5.31 -2.65 11.88
CA SER A 82 4.81 -3.76 11.07
C SER A 82 5.93 -4.49 10.33
N ASP A 83 5.78 -5.80 10.17
CA ASP A 83 6.67 -6.66 9.36
C ASP A 83 6.18 -6.74 7.90
N LEU A 84 4.86 -6.78 7.71
CA LEU A 84 4.20 -6.89 6.42
C LEU A 84 3.26 -5.68 6.19
N LEU A 85 3.45 -5.02 5.06
CA LEU A 85 2.61 -3.94 4.59
C LEU A 85 1.72 -4.45 3.45
N VAL A 86 0.42 -4.35 3.62
CA VAL A 86 -0.58 -4.76 2.63
C VAL A 86 -1.32 -3.52 2.14
N TYR A 87 -1.26 -3.24 0.85
CA TYR A 87 -1.97 -2.11 0.25
C TYR A 87 -3.09 -2.62 -0.64
N ILE A 88 -4.33 -2.18 -0.39
CA ILE A 88 -5.52 -2.61 -1.13
C ILE A 88 -6.28 -1.38 -1.62
N PHE A 89 -6.33 -1.16 -2.93
CA PHE A 89 -7.00 0.00 -3.52
C PHE A 89 -7.39 -0.24 -4.98
N PRO A 90 -8.51 0.33 -5.44
CA PRO A 90 -8.90 0.21 -6.85
C PRO A 90 -7.99 1.06 -7.75
N SER A 91 -7.77 0.60 -8.97
CA SER A 91 -7.16 1.44 -10.01
C SER A 91 -8.17 2.47 -10.50
N TRP A 92 -7.98 3.72 -10.14
CA TRP A 92 -8.76 4.84 -10.64
C TRP A 92 -7.90 5.73 -11.54
N TRP A 93 -8.33 5.87 -12.80
CA TRP A 93 -7.56 6.62 -13.79
C TRP A 93 -6.10 6.15 -13.90
N ASN A 94 -5.92 4.82 -13.88
CA ASN A 94 -4.63 4.14 -13.99
C ASN A 94 -3.64 4.49 -12.85
N GLY A 95 -4.16 4.77 -11.66
CA GLY A 95 -3.34 5.11 -10.49
C GLY A 95 -4.05 4.82 -9.17
N MET A 96 -3.38 5.17 -8.09
CA MET A 96 -3.94 5.15 -6.74
C MET A 96 -5.09 6.15 -6.63
N PRO A 97 -6.15 5.85 -5.84
CA PRO A 97 -7.08 6.88 -5.37
C PRO A 97 -6.35 8.06 -4.73
N ALA A 98 -6.87 9.28 -4.89
CA ALA A 98 -6.23 10.49 -4.37
C ALA A 98 -5.89 10.38 -2.87
N ILE A 99 -6.78 9.79 -2.07
CA ILE A 99 -6.55 9.59 -0.64
C ILE A 99 -5.39 8.62 -0.36
N MET A 100 -5.22 7.55 -1.15
CA MET A 100 -4.10 6.62 -1.03
C MET A 100 -2.79 7.28 -1.49
N LYS A 101 -2.83 8.05 -2.59
CA LYS A 101 -1.65 8.79 -3.05
C LYS A 101 -1.23 9.84 -2.02
N GLY A 102 -2.18 10.57 -1.45
CA GLY A 102 -1.91 11.54 -0.40
C GLY A 102 -1.39 10.90 0.89
N TYR A 103 -1.85 9.68 1.23
CA TYR A 103 -1.27 8.89 2.31
C TYR A 103 0.23 8.65 2.05
N VAL A 104 0.59 8.19 0.86
CA VAL A 104 2.00 8.00 0.49
C VAL A 104 2.78 9.32 0.56
N ASP A 105 2.23 10.41 0.01
CA ASP A 105 2.90 11.71 -0.04
C ASP A 105 3.17 12.29 1.35
N ARG A 106 2.24 12.09 2.30
CA ARG A 106 2.36 12.64 3.65
C ARG A 106 3.09 11.73 4.63
N VAL A 107 2.97 10.40 4.48
CA VAL A 107 3.49 9.43 5.46
C VAL A 107 4.89 8.93 5.10
N PHE A 108 5.24 8.84 3.80
CA PHE A 108 6.56 8.36 3.38
C PHE A 108 7.62 9.45 3.49
N GLN A 109 7.85 9.87 4.72
CA GLN A 109 8.71 10.99 5.07
C GLN A 109 10.18 10.58 5.19
N HIS A 110 11.06 11.59 5.09
CA HIS A 110 12.46 11.47 5.49
C HIS A 110 12.56 11.03 6.95
N GLY A 111 13.37 10.01 7.22
CA GLY A 111 13.50 9.40 8.55
C GLY A 111 12.63 8.15 8.72
N LEU A 112 11.60 7.94 7.90
CA LEU A 112 10.81 6.69 7.86
C LEU A 112 11.08 5.88 6.59
N ALA A 113 10.83 6.46 5.41
CA ALA A 113 10.96 5.75 4.15
C ALA A 113 12.38 5.84 3.59
N TYR A 114 13.02 6.98 3.73
CA TYR A 114 14.37 7.25 3.26
C TYR A 114 15.11 8.20 4.19
N SER A 115 16.45 8.24 4.09
CA SER A 115 17.29 9.21 4.80
C SER A 115 18.52 9.56 3.99
N PHE A 116 18.92 10.84 4.03
CA PHE A 116 20.15 11.36 3.43
C PHE A 116 21.16 11.86 4.48
N GLU A 117 21.02 11.43 5.73
CA GLU A 117 21.92 11.84 6.83
C GLU A 117 23.33 11.24 6.75
N SER A 118 23.57 10.35 5.81
CA SER A 118 24.89 9.76 5.52
C SER A 118 25.17 9.83 4.03
N ASP A 119 26.43 9.63 3.63
CA ASP A 119 26.86 9.59 2.23
C ASP A 119 26.15 8.51 1.41
N GLU A 120 25.55 7.50 2.07
CA GLU A 120 24.69 6.50 1.46
C GLU A 120 23.25 6.65 1.96
N PRO A 121 22.25 6.75 1.06
CA PRO A 121 20.83 6.77 1.45
C PRO A 121 20.48 5.52 2.24
N ARG A 122 19.88 5.70 3.43
CA ARG A 122 19.40 4.58 4.22
C ARG A 122 18.08 4.06 3.67
N LYS A 123 18.00 2.76 3.45
CA LYS A 123 16.78 2.05 3.04
C LYS A 123 16.03 1.60 4.29
N LEU A 124 15.19 2.47 4.83
CA LEU A 124 14.53 2.25 6.12
C LEU A 124 13.44 1.18 6.08
N PHE A 125 12.95 0.85 4.89
CA PHE A 125 12.02 -0.26 4.69
C PHE A 125 12.71 -1.62 4.49
N SER A 126 14.03 -1.73 4.67
CA SER A 126 14.80 -2.95 4.39
C SER A 126 14.38 -4.19 5.18
N THR A 127 13.69 -4.02 6.30
CA THR A 127 13.13 -5.11 7.10
C THR A 127 11.67 -5.42 6.77
N LYS A 128 11.06 -4.65 5.87
CA LYS A 128 9.62 -4.75 5.55
C LYS A 128 9.38 -5.59 4.32
N LYS A 129 8.29 -6.35 4.34
CA LYS A 129 7.70 -6.96 3.15
C LYS A 129 6.48 -6.17 2.72
N ALA A 130 6.18 -6.13 1.42
CA ALA A 130 4.98 -5.46 0.91
C ALA A 130 4.26 -6.31 -0.13
N ILE A 131 2.93 -6.30 -0.11
CA ILE A 131 2.07 -6.95 -1.11
C ILE A 131 0.91 -6.02 -1.44
N PHE A 132 0.47 -6.04 -2.70
CA PHE A 132 -0.54 -5.12 -3.22
C PHE A 132 -1.64 -5.89 -3.91
N PHE A 133 -2.89 -5.44 -3.71
CA PHE A 133 -4.06 -5.95 -4.39
C PHE A 133 -4.83 -4.78 -5.02
N THR A 134 -4.96 -4.80 -6.35
CA THR A 134 -5.58 -3.70 -7.09
C THR A 134 -6.71 -4.19 -7.98
N PRO A 135 -7.97 -4.05 -7.55
CA PRO A 135 -9.13 -4.19 -8.43
C PRO A 135 -9.11 -3.14 -9.55
N THR A 136 -9.43 -3.57 -10.77
CA THR A 136 -9.51 -2.68 -11.94
C THR A 136 -10.72 -2.99 -12.80
N GLY A 137 -11.23 -1.98 -13.52
CA GLY A 137 -12.26 -2.16 -14.54
C GLY A 137 -11.72 -2.65 -15.88
N GLN A 138 -10.41 -2.61 -16.09
CA GLN A 138 -9.76 -3.01 -17.34
C GLN A 138 -9.75 -4.54 -17.49
N PRO A 139 -9.80 -5.07 -18.74
CA PRO A 139 -9.64 -6.49 -18.98
C PRO A 139 -8.20 -6.92 -18.68
N GLN A 140 -8.03 -8.14 -18.20
CA GLN A 140 -6.73 -8.80 -18.14
C GLN A 140 -6.39 -9.47 -19.46
N ASN A 141 -5.11 -9.76 -19.71
CA ASN A 141 -4.70 -10.58 -20.84
C ASN A 141 -5.18 -12.03 -20.66
N ALA A 142 -5.54 -12.69 -21.75
CA ALA A 142 -6.08 -14.04 -21.71
C ALA A 142 -5.10 -15.09 -21.18
N ASP A 143 -3.81 -14.83 -21.28
CA ASP A 143 -2.72 -15.68 -20.77
C ASP A 143 -2.35 -15.39 -19.29
N GLY A 144 -3.08 -14.47 -18.64
CA GLY A 144 -2.80 -14.07 -17.26
C GLY A 144 -1.63 -13.10 -17.07
N SER A 145 -0.94 -12.70 -18.15
CA SER A 145 0.10 -11.69 -18.08
C SER A 145 -0.48 -10.30 -17.78
N LEU A 146 0.34 -9.43 -17.20
CA LEU A 146 -0.08 -8.05 -16.94
C LEU A 146 -0.28 -7.28 -18.24
N THR A 147 -1.31 -6.46 -18.30
CA THR A 147 -1.45 -5.49 -19.38
C THR A 147 -0.33 -4.45 -19.29
N PRO A 148 0.00 -3.74 -20.39
CA PRO A 148 0.99 -2.66 -20.34
C PRO A 148 0.68 -1.58 -19.29
N ILE A 149 -0.61 -1.31 -19.01
CA ILE A 149 -1.05 -0.35 -18.00
C ILE A 149 -0.80 -0.89 -16.59
N ASP A 150 -1.18 -2.15 -16.33
CA ASP A 150 -0.95 -2.79 -15.03
C ASP A 150 0.55 -2.91 -14.75
N GLN A 151 1.35 -3.25 -15.75
CA GLN A 151 2.81 -3.30 -15.61
C GLN A 151 3.40 -1.92 -15.30
N ALA A 152 2.94 -0.88 -15.96
CA ALA A 152 3.38 0.49 -15.67
C ALA A 152 2.99 0.91 -14.25
N MET A 153 1.78 0.58 -13.82
CA MET A 153 1.32 0.85 -12.46
C MET A 153 2.11 0.05 -11.42
N LYS A 154 2.37 -1.23 -11.66
CA LYS A 154 3.25 -2.07 -10.81
C LYS A 154 4.64 -1.44 -10.66
N ASN A 155 5.26 -1.06 -11.77
CA ASN A 155 6.60 -0.47 -11.78
C ASN A 155 6.65 0.82 -10.96
N LEU A 156 5.69 1.74 -11.15
CA LEU A 156 5.69 3.05 -10.48
C LEU A 156 5.24 2.99 -9.03
N THR A 157 4.29 2.12 -8.71
CA THR A 157 3.63 2.08 -7.40
C THR A 157 4.36 1.14 -6.43
N SER A 158 4.40 -0.16 -6.74
CA SER A 158 4.96 -1.13 -5.81
C SER A 158 6.47 -1.25 -5.94
N GLU A 159 6.97 -1.45 -7.16
CA GLU A 159 8.38 -1.73 -7.34
C GLU A 159 9.25 -0.50 -7.12
N TRP A 160 9.01 0.60 -7.84
CA TRP A 160 9.83 1.78 -7.68
C TRP A 160 9.71 2.39 -6.29
N LEU A 161 8.47 2.63 -5.82
CA LEU A 161 8.25 3.33 -4.55
C LEU A 161 8.73 2.53 -3.33
N PHE A 162 8.51 1.20 -3.31
CA PHE A 162 8.84 0.37 -2.15
C PHE A 162 10.23 -0.27 -2.24
N ASN A 163 10.59 -0.90 -3.37
CA ASN A 163 11.91 -1.51 -3.52
C ASN A 163 13.03 -0.47 -3.45
N SER A 164 12.85 0.74 -4.01
CA SER A 164 13.88 1.79 -3.93
C SER A 164 14.15 2.22 -2.49
N ASN A 165 13.14 2.14 -1.61
CA ASN A 165 13.25 2.40 -0.18
C ASN A 165 13.60 1.15 0.64
N GLY A 166 13.86 0.03 -0.02
CA GLY A 166 14.41 -1.19 0.56
C GLY A 166 13.41 -2.26 0.95
N ALA A 167 12.10 -2.03 0.86
CA ALA A 167 11.10 -3.06 1.13
C ALA A 167 11.20 -4.21 0.12
N GLN A 168 11.02 -5.43 0.59
CA GLN A 168 10.84 -6.58 -0.30
C GLN A 168 9.41 -6.61 -0.80
N VAL A 169 9.17 -6.17 -2.03
CA VAL A 169 7.86 -6.35 -2.67
C VAL A 169 7.69 -7.83 -3.02
N ILE A 170 6.68 -8.47 -2.41
CA ILE A 170 6.33 -9.87 -2.66
C ILE A 170 5.64 -9.98 -4.01
N ASP A 171 4.58 -9.21 -4.22
CA ASP A 171 3.88 -9.09 -5.50
C ASP A 171 2.94 -7.86 -5.51
N HIS A 172 2.42 -7.56 -6.71
CA HIS A 172 1.33 -6.64 -6.95
C HIS A 172 0.31 -7.32 -7.86
N ILE A 173 -0.80 -7.73 -7.29
CA ILE A 173 -1.85 -8.52 -7.92
C ILE A 173 -2.94 -7.59 -8.45
N PHE A 174 -3.32 -7.77 -9.71
CA PHE A 174 -4.39 -7.01 -10.36
C PHE A 174 -5.59 -7.92 -10.62
N TYR A 175 -6.78 -7.47 -10.22
CA TYR A 175 -8.04 -8.16 -10.48
C TYR A 175 -8.85 -7.38 -11.50
N GLY A 176 -8.86 -7.88 -12.75
CA GLY A 176 -9.47 -7.20 -13.87
C GLY A 176 -11.00 -7.32 -13.93
N ARG A 177 -11.64 -6.42 -14.71
CA ARG A 177 -13.06 -6.43 -15.03
C ARG A 177 -14.04 -6.41 -13.84
N VAL A 178 -13.59 -6.07 -12.65
CA VAL A 178 -14.37 -6.16 -11.40
C VAL A 178 -15.81 -5.62 -11.53
N PRO A 179 -16.10 -4.47 -12.19
CA PRO A 179 -17.48 -4.01 -12.35
C PRO A 179 -18.37 -4.84 -13.28
N HIS A 180 -17.79 -5.79 -14.01
CA HIS A 180 -18.47 -6.57 -15.05
C HIS A 180 -18.54 -8.06 -14.74
N LEU A 181 -18.05 -8.49 -13.57
CA LEU A 181 -18.01 -9.88 -13.15
C LEU A 181 -19.24 -10.27 -12.33
N THR A 182 -19.63 -11.53 -12.42
CA THR A 182 -20.62 -12.12 -11.53
C THR A 182 -20.07 -12.28 -10.11
N ARG A 183 -20.96 -12.56 -9.16
CA ARG A 183 -20.55 -12.80 -7.78
C ARG A 183 -19.65 -14.04 -7.64
N GLU A 184 -19.93 -15.07 -8.40
CA GLU A 184 -19.15 -16.31 -8.45
C GLU A 184 -17.74 -16.07 -9.00
N GLU A 185 -17.60 -15.25 -10.04
CA GLU A 185 -16.30 -14.88 -10.60
C GLU A 185 -15.49 -14.01 -9.62
N LEU A 186 -16.15 -13.07 -8.92
CA LEU A 186 -15.51 -12.27 -7.87
C LEU A 186 -15.05 -13.13 -6.69
N GLU A 187 -15.79 -14.20 -6.33
CA GLU A 187 -15.37 -15.13 -5.27
C GLU A 187 -14.07 -15.86 -5.64
N LEU A 188 -13.83 -16.17 -6.90
CA LEU A 188 -12.57 -16.78 -7.35
C LEU A 188 -11.38 -15.84 -7.10
N TYR A 189 -11.56 -14.53 -7.28
CA TYR A 189 -10.53 -13.55 -6.94
C TYR A 189 -10.28 -13.46 -5.42
N LEU A 190 -11.33 -13.60 -4.61
CA LEU A 190 -11.18 -13.63 -3.15
C LEU A 190 -10.45 -14.89 -2.69
N VAL A 191 -10.69 -16.04 -3.35
CA VAL A 191 -9.95 -17.28 -3.10
C VAL A 191 -8.47 -17.11 -3.46
N ASP A 192 -8.17 -16.55 -4.64
CA ASP A 192 -6.79 -16.27 -5.04
C ASP A 192 -6.10 -15.31 -4.04
N ALA A 193 -6.76 -14.23 -3.62
CA ALA A 193 -6.19 -13.31 -2.63
C ALA A 193 -5.77 -14.01 -1.33
N ARG A 194 -6.63 -14.93 -0.83
CA ARG A 194 -6.31 -15.78 0.32
C ARG A 194 -5.08 -16.66 0.06
N GLU A 195 -5.02 -17.32 -1.09
CA GLU A 195 -3.87 -18.15 -1.47
C GLU A 195 -2.57 -17.35 -1.57
N GLN A 196 -2.61 -16.13 -2.11
CA GLN A 196 -1.45 -15.24 -2.17
C GLN A 196 -0.92 -14.93 -0.78
N ILE A 197 -1.78 -14.69 0.19
CA ILE A 197 -1.37 -14.49 1.60
C ILE A 197 -0.78 -15.78 2.18
N GLN A 198 -1.43 -16.93 1.98
CA GLN A 198 -0.94 -18.23 2.51
C GLN A 198 0.46 -18.57 1.99
N ARG A 199 0.79 -18.25 0.74
CA ARG A 199 2.12 -18.46 0.15
C ARG A 199 3.24 -17.69 0.88
N ILE A 200 2.91 -16.62 1.62
CA ILE A 200 3.91 -15.86 2.41
C ILE A 200 4.43 -16.69 3.59
N PHE A 201 3.60 -17.58 4.13
CA PHE A 201 3.90 -18.39 5.31
C PHE A 201 4.46 -19.79 4.99
N HIS A 202 4.28 -20.26 3.76
CA HIS A 202 4.65 -21.62 3.33
C HIS A 202 5.88 -21.69 2.42
N LYS A 203 6.71 -20.66 2.44
CA LYS A 203 8.01 -20.64 1.73
C LYS A 203 9.15 -21.15 2.58
#